data_fe2a66064a3318ae3d15d499c3eed039
#
_entry.id   fe2a66064a3318ae3d15d499c3eed039
#
_cell.length_a   1.000
_cell.length_b   1.000
_cell.length_c   1.000
_cell.angle_alpha   90.00
_cell.angle_beta   90.00
_cell.angle_gamma   90.00
#
_symmetry.space_group_name_H-M   'P 1'
#
loop_
_entity.id
_entity.type
_entity.pdbx_description
1 polymer ?
#
loop_
_entity_poly.entity_id
_entity_poly.type
_entity_poly.pdbx_seq_one_letter_code
_entity_poly.pdbx_strand_id
1 'polypeptide(L)'
;MKRNVLARRAASAALAACMMFSLSAPALAASTDALLQQSTAAKSAVSVLDEENDMTEETAYQMDLNRGSITVYIGDDGKQYVQQGENAPQQRGNLSITTDGSTTTNTLTIQGGTIGAKVTLYNANINASGAAVSVSGNVELVIEGTNTNTLHSGTGHAGVEKADDNGTLTISGTGTLEAYGGQGGAGIGSGSQKGCSNIVIESGTIIAHGGEWGAGIGSGNVGASGNAGVLGGSNITINGGDVKAYGGSEAAGIGGGLKGNGKDITINGGTVHAESGGGKKVAAIGGGRVDGKGENIQITGGNVTVKSDTGVWIGGTNGEIGKDSLTGTVTYLNGSGNVVDEIVQDFDIIINGQSVNSKNYNNILGGTLCYDIEEKTLKLKEGQFFNGGLTITAPEDVSIDLEADASHVVEGDLTVNGAKDVKVTKLGGGAAAAIQGKAEISCSGDVILKNLGGNTHDGRNLTSGGLTVHRAKTVTTEGGISDETNINCTGDIELGNEWGTTVSKLLTVNSANNVTVTSGSVYYLIAQGAEITCSGTVKISGISKIKGDVTIDAGKDVSLEYEGNDNDNVINIKAAGNVELNSEWYL
;
A
#
# COMPACT_ATOMS: atom_id res chain seq x y z
N MET A 1 -43.57 -6.06 28.43
CA MET A 1 -42.41 -6.06 27.53
C MET A 1 -41.83 -4.67 27.18
N LYS A 2 -42.59 -3.60 27.02
CA LYS A 2 -42.02 -2.29 26.64
C LYS A 2 -41.25 -1.53 27.78
N ARG A 3 -41.43 -1.85 29.05
CA ARG A 3 -40.72 -1.20 30.17
C ARG A 3 -39.27 -1.70 30.37
N ASN A 4 -38.97 -2.94 30.04
CA ASN A 4 -37.62 -3.51 30.25
C ASN A 4 -36.59 -3.05 29.21
N VAL A 5 -37.03 -2.64 28.02
CA VAL A 5 -36.14 -2.11 26.98
C VAL A 5 -35.62 -0.69 27.32
N LEU A 6 -36.46 0.12 27.98
CA LEU A 6 -36.04 1.48 28.39
C LEU A 6 -35.03 1.46 29.55
N ALA A 7 -35.16 0.51 30.47
CA ALA A 7 -34.23 0.38 31.62
C ALA A 7 -32.84 -0.09 31.16
N ARG A 8 -32.77 -1.00 30.16
CA ARG A 8 -31.49 -1.44 29.56
C ARG A 8 -30.78 -0.32 28.77
N ARG A 9 -31.54 0.53 28.10
CA ARG A 9 -30.95 1.69 27.38
C ARG A 9 -30.46 2.78 28.34
N ALA A 10 -31.07 2.96 29.49
CA ALA A 10 -30.63 3.91 30.51
C ALA A 10 -29.35 3.43 31.22
N ALA A 11 -29.20 2.13 31.50
CA ALA A 11 -27.99 1.55 32.09
C ALA A 11 -26.79 1.64 31.15
N SER A 12 -26.96 1.37 29.84
CA SER A 12 -25.89 1.51 28.83
C SER A 12 -25.44 2.97 28.64
N ALA A 13 -26.39 3.94 28.74
CA ALA A 13 -26.04 5.36 28.63
C ALA A 13 -25.29 5.88 29.87
N ALA A 14 -25.56 5.35 31.06
CA ALA A 14 -24.86 5.72 32.28
C ALA A 14 -23.41 5.16 32.30
N LEU A 15 -23.19 3.97 31.76
CA LEU A 15 -21.84 3.38 31.65
C LEU A 15 -20.96 4.12 30.61
N ALA A 16 -21.55 4.54 29.48
CA ALA A 16 -20.86 5.34 28.49
C ALA A 16 -20.47 6.75 28.98
N ALA A 17 -21.26 7.34 29.86
CA ALA A 17 -20.97 8.64 30.45
C ALA A 17 -19.82 8.59 31.48
N CYS A 18 -19.59 7.47 32.16
CA CYS A 18 -18.47 7.29 33.09
C CYS A 18 -17.11 7.10 32.40
N MET A 19 -17.08 6.70 31.15
CA MET A 19 -15.82 6.49 30.42
C MET A 19 -15.26 7.74 29.72
N MET A 20 -15.98 8.85 29.68
CA MET A 20 -15.54 10.07 28.98
C MET A 20 -14.98 11.17 29.90
N PHE A 21 -14.75 10.91 31.21
CA PHE A 21 -14.13 11.86 32.13
C PHE A 21 -12.80 11.33 32.72
N SER A 22 -11.84 10.98 31.90
CA SER A 22 -10.46 10.78 32.34
C SER A 22 -9.54 11.70 31.57
N LEU A 23 -9.50 12.99 31.94
CA LEU A 23 -8.39 13.87 31.54
C LEU A 23 -8.23 15.03 32.54
N SER A 24 -7.02 15.16 33.01
CA SER A 24 -6.36 16.22 33.78
C SER A 24 -6.44 16.08 35.31
N ALA A 25 -5.37 15.60 35.91
CA ALA A 25 -4.98 15.96 37.28
C ALA A 25 -4.26 17.35 37.22
N PRO A 26 -4.55 18.30 38.10
CA PRO A 26 -4.57 18.17 39.54
C PRO A 26 -5.75 18.90 40.24
N ALA A 27 -6.78 18.20 40.56
CA ALA A 27 -7.81 18.68 41.51
C ALA A 27 -8.48 17.50 42.23
N LEU A 28 -7.71 16.53 42.68
CA LEU A 28 -8.21 15.26 43.21
C LEU A 28 -7.89 15.08 44.70
N ALA A 29 -8.23 16.05 45.51
CA ALA A 29 -8.13 15.87 46.96
C ALA A 29 -9.43 16.15 47.77
N ALA A 30 -10.53 16.49 47.07
CA ALA A 30 -11.77 16.85 47.78
C ALA A 30 -13.03 16.07 47.36
N SER A 31 -12.91 14.95 46.62
CA SER A 31 -14.09 14.26 46.08
C SER A 31 -14.15 12.74 46.30
N THR A 32 -13.23 12.16 47.08
CA THR A 32 -13.19 10.69 47.31
C THR A 32 -14.42 10.20 48.10
N ASP A 33 -14.94 10.98 49.04
CA ASP A 33 -16.12 10.60 49.83
C ASP A 33 -17.42 10.64 49.02
N ALA A 34 -17.54 11.57 48.07
CA ALA A 34 -18.73 11.66 47.21
C ALA A 34 -18.75 10.53 46.15
N LEU A 35 -17.59 10.11 45.65
CA LEU A 35 -17.47 8.98 44.74
C LEU A 35 -17.68 7.62 45.46
N LEU A 36 -17.27 7.50 46.72
CA LEU A 36 -17.54 6.30 47.51
C LEU A 36 -19.04 6.16 47.84
N GLN A 37 -19.73 7.26 48.13
CA GLN A 37 -21.18 7.22 48.37
C GLN A 37 -21.98 6.93 47.10
N GLN A 38 -21.54 7.41 45.92
CA GLN A 38 -22.18 7.06 44.66
C GLN A 38 -21.91 5.59 44.27
N SER A 39 -20.71 5.05 44.56
CA SER A 39 -20.41 3.64 44.31
C SER A 39 -21.21 2.69 45.22
N THR A 40 -21.46 3.08 46.48
CA THR A 40 -22.30 2.31 47.40
C THR A 40 -23.79 2.40 47.05
N ALA A 41 -24.27 3.54 46.57
CA ALA A 41 -25.64 3.68 46.07
C ALA A 41 -25.87 2.88 44.76
N ALA A 42 -24.87 2.84 43.86
CA ALA A 42 -24.92 2.00 42.66
C ALA A 42 -24.88 0.50 43.01
N LYS A 43 -24.07 0.09 43.98
CA LYS A 43 -24.05 -1.30 44.47
C LYS A 43 -25.36 -1.67 45.17
N SER A 44 -25.98 -0.76 45.93
CA SER A 44 -27.27 -0.98 46.57
C SER A 44 -28.43 -1.03 45.57
N ALA A 45 -28.36 -0.26 44.47
CA ALA A 45 -29.33 -0.33 43.40
C ALA A 45 -29.22 -1.59 42.54
N VAL A 46 -27.99 -2.12 42.36
CA VAL A 46 -27.75 -3.41 41.71
C VAL A 46 -28.23 -4.56 42.57
N SER A 47 -28.02 -4.54 43.90
CA SER A 47 -28.47 -5.62 44.80
C SER A 47 -29.99 -5.72 44.94
N VAL A 48 -30.76 -4.63 44.72
CA VAL A 48 -32.22 -4.66 44.75
C VAL A 48 -32.84 -5.17 43.42
N LEU A 49 -32.02 -5.24 42.34
CA LEU A 49 -32.43 -5.81 41.05
C LEU A 49 -32.07 -7.31 40.91
N ASP A 50 -31.24 -7.85 41.82
CA ASP A 50 -30.79 -9.25 41.79
C ASP A 50 -31.71 -10.21 42.57
N GLU A 51 -32.76 -9.74 43.24
CA GLU A 51 -33.66 -10.63 44.01
C GLU A 51 -34.78 -11.31 43.19
N GLU A 52 -34.87 -11.10 41.87
CA GLU A 52 -35.86 -11.82 41.03
C GLU A 52 -35.29 -12.48 39.77
N ASN A 53 -34.03 -12.90 39.76
CA ASN A 53 -33.56 -13.83 38.77
C ASN A 53 -32.44 -14.68 39.37
N ASP A 54 -32.84 -15.73 40.08
CA ASP A 54 -31.99 -16.92 40.28
C ASP A 54 -31.71 -17.58 38.91
N MET A 55 -30.88 -16.90 38.13
CA MET A 55 -30.16 -17.53 37.04
C MET A 55 -28.97 -18.22 37.69
N THR A 56 -29.16 -19.44 38.17
CA THR A 56 -28.08 -20.42 38.27
C THR A 56 -27.27 -20.29 36.99
N GLU A 57 -25.97 -20.03 37.07
CA GLU A 57 -25.07 -20.17 35.92
C GLU A 57 -25.35 -21.56 35.33
N GLU A 58 -26.09 -21.57 34.22
CA GLU A 58 -26.45 -22.82 33.55
C GLU A 58 -25.10 -23.37 33.08
N THR A 59 -24.64 -24.42 33.75
CA THR A 59 -23.38 -25.10 33.40
C THR A 59 -23.42 -25.40 31.91
N ALA A 60 -22.37 -24.96 31.19
CA ALA A 60 -22.33 -25.12 29.73
C ALA A 60 -22.64 -26.57 29.35
N TYR A 61 -23.60 -26.73 28.43
CA TYR A 61 -23.92 -28.07 27.92
C TYR A 61 -22.77 -28.57 27.06
N GLN A 62 -22.09 -29.60 27.54
CA GLN A 62 -20.91 -30.15 26.90
C GLN A 62 -21.27 -31.19 25.83
N MET A 63 -20.71 -31.06 24.64
CA MET A 63 -20.84 -32.05 23.56
C MET A 63 -19.47 -32.59 23.17
N ASP A 64 -19.44 -33.92 23.00
CA ASP A 64 -18.22 -34.63 22.57
C ASP A 64 -18.21 -34.77 21.04
N LEU A 65 -17.28 -34.03 20.40
CA LEU A 65 -17.10 -34.04 18.96
C LEU A 65 -16.63 -35.41 18.41
N ASN A 66 -16.07 -36.29 19.25
CA ASN A 66 -15.69 -37.63 18.83
C ASN A 66 -16.91 -38.47 18.35
N ARG A 67 -18.11 -38.10 18.80
CA ARG A 67 -19.35 -38.82 18.44
C ARG A 67 -19.95 -38.43 17.09
N GLY A 68 -19.35 -37.49 16.37
CA GLY A 68 -19.79 -37.01 15.07
C GLY A 68 -19.64 -35.51 14.91
N SER A 69 -19.59 -35.03 13.70
CA SER A 69 -19.51 -33.59 13.39
C SER A 69 -20.70 -32.82 13.99
N ILE A 70 -20.45 -31.59 14.41
CA ILE A 70 -21.42 -30.74 15.08
C ILE A 70 -21.69 -29.50 14.24
N THR A 71 -22.97 -29.17 14.09
CA THR A 71 -23.43 -27.90 13.50
C THR A 71 -24.18 -27.09 14.54
N VAL A 72 -23.77 -25.85 14.74
CA VAL A 72 -24.44 -24.87 15.59
C VAL A 72 -25.02 -23.80 14.70
N TYR A 73 -26.27 -23.41 14.89
CA TYR A 73 -26.93 -22.39 14.07
C TYR A 73 -27.97 -21.61 14.84
N ILE A 74 -28.33 -20.46 14.33
CA ILE A 74 -29.44 -19.65 14.84
C ILE A 74 -30.69 -19.99 14.01
N GLY A 75 -31.73 -20.48 14.69
CA GLY A 75 -33.03 -20.77 14.07
C GLY A 75 -33.84 -19.51 13.77
N ASP A 76 -34.94 -19.68 13.01
CA ASP A 76 -35.85 -18.57 12.64
C ASP A 76 -36.49 -17.87 13.85
N ASP A 77 -36.54 -18.57 14.99
CA ASP A 77 -36.99 -18.00 16.29
C ASP A 77 -35.91 -17.18 17.01
N GLY A 78 -34.73 -17.03 16.41
CA GLY A 78 -33.61 -16.28 16.97
C GLY A 78 -32.85 -17.01 18.07
N LYS A 79 -33.08 -18.29 18.27
CA LYS A 79 -32.40 -19.09 19.31
C LYS A 79 -31.30 -19.94 18.71
N GLN A 80 -30.29 -20.25 19.53
CA GLN A 80 -29.20 -21.14 19.15
C GLN A 80 -29.60 -22.59 19.25
N TYR A 81 -29.36 -23.35 18.18
CA TYR A 81 -29.55 -24.77 18.06
C TYR A 81 -28.22 -25.46 17.78
N VAL A 82 -28.12 -26.72 18.24
CA VAL A 82 -26.99 -27.59 17.96
C VAL A 82 -27.50 -28.94 17.42
N GLN A 83 -26.85 -29.43 16.38
CA GLN A 83 -27.09 -30.74 15.79
C GLN A 83 -25.78 -31.51 15.69
N GLN A 84 -25.78 -32.77 16.13
CA GLN A 84 -24.64 -33.67 15.99
C GLN A 84 -24.99 -34.85 15.08
N GLY A 85 -24.29 -34.98 13.95
CA GLY A 85 -24.59 -35.95 12.91
C GLY A 85 -26.02 -35.81 12.40
N GLU A 86 -26.75 -36.91 12.37
CA GLU A 86 -28.16 -36.99 11.92
C GLU A 86 -29.16 -36.80 13.07
N ASN A 87 -28.71 -36.53 14.30
CA ASN A 87 -29.61 -36.36 15.44
C ASN A 87 -30.52 -35.13 15.25
N ALA A 88 -31.67 -35.14 15.90
CA ALA A 88 -32.56 -33.97 15.90
C ALA A 88 -31.87 -32.76 16.56
N PRO A 89 -32.02 -31.54 16.01
CA PRO A 89 -31.47 -30.35 16.61
C PRO A 89 -32.00 -30.10 18.01
N GLN A 90 -31.13 -29.62 18.89
CA GLN A 90 -31.46 -29.27 20.27
C GLN A 90 -31.17 -27.76 20.51
N GLN A 91 -32.09 -27.07 21.15
CA GLN A 91 -31.85 -25.69 21.58
C GLN A 91 -30.86 -25.67 22.74
N ARG A 92 -29.73 -24.95 22.57
CA ARG A 92 -28.70 -24.74 23.61
C ARG A 92 -28.12 -23.34 23.52
N GLY A 93 -28.29 -22.54 24.56
CA GLY A 93 -27.74 -21.18 24.64
C GLY A 93 -26.28 -21.16 25.05
N ASN A 94 -25.92 -21.99 26.03
CA ASN A 94 -24.54 -22.12 26.53
C ASN A 94 -23.99 -23.50 26.11
N LEU A 95 -23.06 -23.53 25.16
CA LEU A 95 -22.57 -24.75 24.52
C LEU A 95 -21.05 -24.83 24.60
N SER A 96 -20.54 -25.96 25.12
CA SER A 96 -19.13 -26.32 25.13
C SER A 96 -18.86 -27.54 24.25
N ILE A 97 -17.91 -27.44 23.36
CA ILE A 97 -17.50 -28.51 22.44
C ILE A 97 -16.14 -29.04 22.89
N THR A 98 -16.04 -30.32 23.06
CA THR A 98 -14.79 -30.99 23.49
C THR A 98 -14.49 -32.22 22.64
N THR A 99 -13.24 -32.65 22.63
CA THR A 99 -12.82 -33.99 22.22
C THR A 99 -12.20 -34.78 23.40
N ASP A 100 -12.30 -34.20 24.61
CA ASP A 100 -11.63 -34.72 25.82
C ASP A 100 -10.12 -34.95 25.59
N GLY A 101 -9.50 -34.11 24.77
CA GLY A 101 -8.09 -34.17 24.40
C GLY A 101 -7.71 -35.23 23.36
N SER A 102 -8.63 -36.11 22.95
CA SER A 102 -8.39 -37.05 21.85
C SER A 102 -8.57 -36.39 20.47
N THR A 103 -7.81 -36.88 19.49
CA THR A 103 -7.90 -36.32 18.13
C THR A 103 -9.07 -36.91 17.37
N THR A 104 -9.88 -36.03 16.75
CA THR A 104 -11.00 -36.43 15.88
C THR A 104 -10.83 -35.86 14.47
N THR A 105 -11.46 -36.51 13.48
CA THR A 105 -11.65 -36.01 12.11
C THR A 105 -13.00 -35.31 11.92
N ASN A 106 -13.87 -35.37 12.92
CA ASN A 106 -15.15 -34.67 12.90
C ASN A 106 -14.95 -33.16 12.99
N THR A 107 -15.83 -32.40 12.39
CA THR A 107 -15.73 -30.95 12.22
C THR A 107 -16.80 -30.19 12.99
N LEU A 108 -16.51 -28.93 13.31
CA LEU A 108 -17.46 -28.01 13.91
C LEU A 108 -17.84 -26.91 12.90
N THR A 109 -19.15 -26.79 12.62
CA THR A 109 -19.69 -25.70 11.82
C THR A 109 -20.56 -24.79 12.69
N ILE A 110 -20.32 -23.47 12.63
CA ILE A 110 -21.07 -22.48 13.42
C ILE A 110 -21.66 -21.44 12.47
N GLN A 111 -22.98 -21.31 12.47
CA GLN A 111 -23.74 -20.39 11.62
C GLN A 111 -24.47 -19.38 12.51
N GLY A 112 -23.81 -18.28 12.81
CA GLY A 112 -24.31 -17.27 13.76
C GLY A 112 -25.37 -16.33 13.19
N GLY A 113 -25.51 -16.27 11.86
CA GLY A 113 -26.43 -15.33 11.22
C GLY A 113 -26.16 -13.88 11.64
N THR A 114 -27.22 -13.05 11.72
CA THR A 114 -27.12 -11.66 12.17
C THR A 114 -27.23 -11.50 13.68
N ILE A 115 -27.80 -12.48 14.39
CA ILE A 115 -28.03 -12.46 15.84
C ILE A 115 -26.76 -12.81 16.59
N GLY A 116 -26.04 -13.82 16.12
CA GLY A 116 -24.80 -14.31 16.70
C GLY A 116 -24.95 -15.61 17.47
N ALA A 117 -24.02 -16.55 17.24
CA ALA A 117 -23.87 -17.79 18.00
C ALA A 117 -22.68 -17.67 18.95
N LYS A 118 -22.81 -18.31 20.14
CA LYS A 118 -21.73 -18.39 21.13
C LYS A 118 -21.41 -19.86 21.39
N VAL A 119 -20.13 -20.22 21.19
CA VAL A 119 -19.64 -21.60 21.33
C VAL A 119 -18.29 -21.57 22.06
N THR A 120 -18.15 -22.44 23.06
CA THR A 120 -16.89 -22.65 23.77
C THR A 120 -16.17 -23.87 23.19
N LEU A 121 -14.90 -23.74 22.83
CA LEU A 121 -13.99 -24.86 22.61
C LEU A 121 -13.28 -25.20 23.92
N TYR A 122 -13.37 -26.44 24.33
CA TYR A 122 -12.79 -26.91 25.58
C TYR A 122 -11.97 -28.17 25.37
N ASN A 123 -10.64 -28.07 25.39
CA ASN A 123 -9.72 -29.20 25.14
C ASN A 123 -10.05 -29.94 23.82
N ALA A 124 -10.37 -29.20 22.76
CA ALA A 124 -10.72 -29.75 21.46
C ALA A 124 -9.47 -30.01 20.61
N ASN A 125 -9.40 -31.20 20.00
CA ASN A 125 -8.31 -31.57 19.09
C ASN A 125 -8.91 -32.14 17.79
N ILE A 126 -8.83 -31.37 16.70
CA ILE A 126 -9.43 -31.69 15.43
C ILE A 126 -8.35 -31.78 14.35
N ASN A 127 -8.37 -32.88 13.57
CA ASN A 127 -7.52 -33.05 12.40
C ASN A 127 -8.38 -33.47 11.21
N ALA A 128 -8.93 -32.47 10.52
CA ALA A 128 -9.91 -32.67 9.46
C ALA A 128 -9.28 -32.58 8.06
N SER A 129 -9.87 -33.26 7.09
CA SER A 129 -9.51 -33.11 5.66
C SER A 129 -10.13 -31.88 5.03
N GLY A 130 -11.15 -31.27 5.66
CA GLY A 130 -11.75 -29.98 5.34
C GLY A 130 -11.40 -28.93 6.38
N ALA A 131 -12.26 -27.93 6.59
CA ALA A 131 -12.12 -26.99 7.69
C ALA A 131 -12.38 -27.67 9.04
N ALA A 132 -11.47 -27.57 10.00
CA ALA A 132 -11.65 -28.12 11.34
C ALA A 132 -12.80 -27.41 12.08
N VAL A 133 -12.79 -26.07 12.03
CA VAL A 133 -13.88 -25.21 12.50
C VAL A 133 -14.24 -24.24 11.37
N SER A 134 -15.53 -24.25 10.96
CA SER A 134 -16.06 -23.32 9.96
C SER A 134 -17.07 -22.39 10.62
N VAL A 135 -16.95 -21.08 10.40
CA VAL A 135 -17.82 -20.06 10.99
C VAL A 135 -18.42 -19.16 9.91
N SER A 136 -19.67 -18.75 10.08
CA SER A 136 -20.35 -17.79 9.22
C SER A 136 -21.29 -16.89 10.02
N GLY A 137 -21.48 -15.63 9.59
CA GLY A 137 -22.22 -14.62 10.32
C GLY A 137 -21.50 -14.16 11.60
N ASN A 138 -22.25 -13.72 12.59
CA ASN A 138 -21.71 -13.29 13.88
C ASN A 138 -21.45 -14.50 14.79
N VAL A 139 -20.19 -14.71 15.19
CA VAL A 139 -19.81 -15.84 16.05
C VAL A 139 -18.88 -15.36 17.14
N GLU A 140 -19.19 -15.70 18.38
CA GLU A 140 -18.30 -15.62 19.51
C GLU A 140 -17.74 -17.03 19.80
N LEU A 141 -16.46 -17.21 19.54
CA LEU A 141 -15.73 -18.45 19.80
C LEU A 141 -14.91 -18.25 21.10
N VAL A 142 -15.37 -18.88 22.17
CA VAL A 142 -14.71 -18.81 23.48
C VAL A 142 -13.73 -19.96 23.61
N ILE A 143 -12.49 -19.67 23.95
CA ILE A 143 -11.41 -20.66 24.10
C ILE A 143 -11.16 -20.91 25.58
N GLU A 144 -11.44 -22.13 26.02
CA GLU A 144 -11.28 -22.54 27.42
C GLU A 144 -10.57 -23.90 27.50
N GLY A 145 -10.28 -24.32 28.71
CA GLY A 145 -9.67 -25.62 29.01
C GLY A 145 -8.22 -25.51 29.48
N THR A 146 -7.74 -26.57 30.07
CA THR A 146 -6.36 -26.70 30.58
C THR A 146 -5.39 -27.22 29.53
N ASN A 147 -5.90 -27.88 28.49
CA ASN A 147 -5.13 -28.35 27.34
C ASN A 147 -5.34 -27.39 26.17
N THR A 148 -4.37 -27.36 25.25
CA THR A 148 -4.47 -26.60 24.01
C THR A 148 -5.61 -27.13 23.14
N ASN A 149 -6.45 -26.23 22.65
CA ASN A 149 -7.40 -26.54 21.58
C ASN A 149 -6.62 -26.50 20.25
N THR A 150 -6.44 -27.65 19.62
CA THR A 150 -5.60 -27.80 18.42
C THR A 150 -6.46 -28.10 17.20
N LEU A 151 -6.34 -27.29 16.16
CA LEU A 151 -7.17 -27.37 14.96
C LEU A 151 -6.27 -27.49 13.73
N HIS A 152 -6.30 -28.64 13.06
CA HIS A 152 -5.66 -28.87 11.78
C HIS A 152 -6.69 -29.01 10.68
N SER A 153 -6.57 -28.20 9.63
CA SER A 153 -7.45 -28.24 8.47
C SER A 153 -6.73 -28.79 7.23
N GLY A 154 -7.50 -29.34 6.33
CA GLY A 154 -7.00 -29.89 5.08
C GLY A 154 -6.65 -28.81 4.05
N THR A 155 -6.08 -29.22 2.91
CA THR A 155 -5.68 -28.36 1.79
C THR A 155 -6.82 -27.43 1.36
N GLY A 156 -6.51 -26.15 1.22
CA GLY A 156 -7.45 -25.12 0.82
C GLY A 156 -8.30 -24.53 1.94
N HIS A 157 -8.17 -25.03 3.18
CA HIS A 157 -8.98 -24.61 4.31
C HIS A 157 -8.17 -23.94 5.41
N ALA A 158 -8.79 -22.98 6.12
CA ALA A 158 -8.19 -22.38 7.30
C ALA A 158 -8.43 -23.21 8.57
N GLY A 159 -7.56 -23.12 9.57
CA GLY A 159 -7.70 -23.80 10.86
C GLY A 159 -8.99 -23.43 11.58
N VAL A 160 -9.28 -22.12 11.69
CA VAL A 160 -10.61 -21.56 11.94
C VAL A 160 -11.02 -20.83 10.66
N GLU A 161 -11.90 -21.43 9.88
CA GLU A 161 -12.30 -20.90 8.58
C GLU A 161 -13.51 -19.99 8.70
N LYS A 162 -13.32 -18.68 8.43
CA LYS A 162 -14.41 -17.74 8.23
C LYS A 162 -14.89 -17.84 6.78
N ALA A 163 -16.06 -18.45 6.62
CA ALA A 163 -16.56 -18.86 5.31
C ALA A 163 -17.16 -17.73 4.48
N ASP A 164 -17.47 -16.59 5.10
CA ASP A 164 -18.07 -15.41 4.47
C ASP A 164 -17.49 -14.11 5.03
N ASP A 165 -17.79 -13.00 4.37
CA ASP A 165 -17.45 -11.65 4.81
C ASP A 165 -18.55 -10.99 5.66
N ASN A 166 -19.66 -11.69 5.89
CA ASN A 166 -20.77 -11.20 6.69
C ASN A 166 -20.55 -11.54 8.16
N GLY A 167 -20.90 -10.59 9.04
CA GLY A 167 -20.75 -10.76 10.48
C GLY A 167 -19.29 -10.78 10.96
N THR A 168 -19.12 -10.89 12.26
CA THR A 168 -17.83 -10.83 12.95
C THR A 168 -17.51 -12.15 13.63
N LEU A 169 -16.30 -12.65 13.46
CA LEU A 169 -15.72 -13.69 14.31
C LEU A 169 -15.01 -13.02 15.48
N THR A 170 -15.54 -13.17 16.68
CA THR A 170 -14.90 -12.74 17.92
C THR A 170 -14.30 -13.94 18.64
N ILE A 171 -13.01 -13.89 18.97
CA ILE A 171 -12.30 -14.92 19.73
C ILE A 171 -11.97 -14.36 21.11
N SER A 172 -12.36 -15.08 22.15
CA SER A 172 -12.15 -14.69 23.56
C SER A 172 -11.86 -15.92 24.43
N GLY A 173 -11.66 -15.72 25.71
CA GLY A 173 -11.46 -16.78 26.71
C GLY A 173 -10.12 -16.74 27.38
N THR A 174 -9.82 -17.78 28.18
CA THR A 174 -8.58 -17.89 28.97
C THR A 174 -7.70 -19.05 28.50
N GLY A 175 -8.22 -19.90 27.63
CA GLY A 175 -7.53 -21.08 27.12
C GLY A 175 -6.52 -20.77 25.99
N THR A 176 -5.94 -21.85 25.46
CA THR A 176 -5.01 -21.80 24.32
C THR A 176 -5.68 -22.37 23.08
N LEU A 177 -5.62 -21.64 21.97
CA LEU A 177 -5.98 -22.09 20.63
C LEU A 177 -4.73 -22.15 19.76
N GLU A 178 -4.49 -23.30 19.15
CA GLU A 178 -3.47 -23.49 18.13
C GLU A 178 -4.13 -23.94 16.83
N ALA A 179 -4.12 -23.07 15.81
CA ALA A 179 -4.85 -23.26 14.57
C ALA A 179 -3.89 -23.34 13.38
N TYR A 180 -3.99 -24.43 12.62
CA TYR A 180 -3.17 -24.73 11.44
C TYR A 180 -4.02 -24.74 10.18
N GLY A 181 -3.72 -23.84 9.26
CA GLY A 181 -4.28 -23.88 7.90
C GLY A 181 -3.65 -25.00 7.08
N GLY A 182 -4.45 -25.63 6.22
CA GLY A 182 -3.92 -26.48 5.15
C GLY A 182 -3.27 -25.65 4.04
N GLN A 183 -2.61 -26.29 3.07
CA GLN A 183 -1.97 -25.60 1.96
C GLN A 183 -2.92 -24.58 1.31
N GLY A 184 -2.53 -23.33 1.26
CA GLY A 184 -3.32 -22.21 0.74
C GLY A 184 -4.33 -21.61 1.73
N GLY A 185 -4.56 -22.20 2.89
CA GLY A 185 -5.47 -21.67 3.92
C GLY A 185 -4.73 -20.86 5.00
N ALA A 186 -5.42 -19.91 5.62
CA ALA A 186 -4.94 -19.19 6.78
C ALA A 186 -4.93 -20.08 8.04
N GLY A 187 -4.19 -19.69 9.09
CA GLY A 187 -4.36 -20.28 10.42
C GLY A 187 -5.75 -19.96 10.98
N ILE A 188 -6.09 -18.68 11.04
CA ILE A 188 -7.40 -18.14 11.39
C ILE A 188 -7.81 -17.17 10.29
N GLY A 189 -8.93 -17.44 9.59
CA GLY A 189 -9.40 -16.56 8.53
C GLY A 189 -10.00 -17.30 7.35
N SER A 190 -9.57 -17.03 6.13
CA SER A 190 -10.17 -17.67 4.95
C SER A 190 -9.36 -18.84 4.41
N GLY A 191 -10.06 -19.72 3.73
CA GLY A 191 -9.46 -20.72 2.86
C GLY A 191 -8.86 -20.12 1.59
N SER A 192 -8.29 -20.99 0.73
CA SER A 192 -7.68 -20.60 -0.54
C SER A 192 -8.67 -19.91 -1.47
N GLN A 193 -8.19 -18.91 -2.23
CA GLN A 193 -8.93 -18.12 -3.22
C GLN A 193 -10.08 -17.26 -2.65
N LYS A 194 -9.99 -16.96 -1.37
CA LYS A 194 -10.96 -16.11 -0.66
C LYS A 194 -10.26 -15.00 0.12
N GLY A 195 -10.93 -13.86 0.25
CA GLY A 195 -10.61 -12.84 1.24
C GLY A 195 -11.18 -13.21 2.60
N CYS A 196 -10.76 -12.47 3.62
CA CYS A 196 -11.29 -12.58 4.97
C CYS A 196 -11.48 -11.20 5.58
N SER A 197 -12.58 -10.99 6.27
CA SER A 197 -12.84 -9.74 6.98
C SER A 197 -13.49 -9.97 8.34
N ASN A 198 -13.47 -8.92 9.19
CA ASN A 198 -14.18 -8.86 10.46
C ASN A 198 -13.75 -9.95 11.46
N ILE A 199 -12.47 -10.00 11.82
CA ILE A 199 -11.93 -10.83 12.89
C ILE A 199 -11.58 -9.92 14.08
N VAL A 200 -12.05 -10.29 15.27
CA VAL A 200 -11.73 -9.61 16.53
C VAL A 200 -11.16 -10.61 17.52
N ILE A 201 -9.99 -10.33 18.09
CA ILE A 201 -9.39 -11.10 19.17
C ILE A 201 -9.42 -10.24 20.43
N GLU A 202 -10.20 -10.68 21.42
CA GLU A 202 -10.36 -9.98 22.69
C GLU A 202 -9.39 -10.48 23.77
N SER A 203 -9.15 -11.80 23.81
CA SER A 203 -8.31 -12.42 24.85
C SER A 203 -7.94 -13.86 24.48
N GLY A 204 -7.19 -14.54 25.38
CA GLY A 204 -6.73 -15.92 25.21
C GLY A 204 -5.30 -16.00 24.70
N THR A 205 -4.76 -17.22 24.64
CA THR A 205 -3.50 -17.52 23.97
C THR A 205 -3.80 -18.07 22.59
N ILE A 206 -3.49 -17.31 21.54
CA ILE A 206 -3.83 -17.63 20.17
C ILE A 206 -2.56 -17.85 19.37
N ILE A 207 -2.39 -19.05 18.80
CA ILE A 207 -1.27 -19.41 17.95
C ILE A 207 -1.83 -19.82 16.59
N ALA A 208 -1.56 -19.01 15.57
CA ALA A 208 -2.12 -19.19 14.25
C ALA A 208 -1.02 -19.43 13.22
N HIS A 209 -1.04 -20.60 12.58
CA HIS A 209 -0.11 -21.00 11.54
C HIS A 209 -0.81 -21.03 10.19
N GLY A 210 -0.43 -20.13 9.29
CA GLY A 210 -0.83 -20.22 7.89
C GLY A 210 -0.25 -21.48 7.24
N GLY A 211 -1.05 -22.17 6.42
CA GLY A 211 -0.53 -23.16 5.50
C GLY A 211 0.38 -22.52 4.45
N GLU A 212 1.02 -23.30 3.60
CA GLU A 212 1.81 -22.76 2.51
C GLU A 212 0.98 -21.72 1.74
N TRP A 213 1.46 -20.48 1.61
CA TRP A 213 0.82 -19.32 1.00
C TRP A 213 -0.37 -18.68 1.76
N GLY A 214 -0.73 -19.17 2.92
CA GLY A 214 -1.78 -18.60 3.77
C GLY A 214 -1.20 -17.71 4.88
N ALA A 215 -1.93 -16.67 5.26
CA ALA A 215 -1.57 -15.83 6.41
C ALA A 215 -1.73 -16.60 7.73
N GLY A 216 -0.99 -16.21 8.77
CA GLY A 216 -1.27 -16.69 10.12
C GLY A 216 -2.69 -16.33 10.55
N ILE A 217 -3.02 -15.03 10.53
CA ILE A 217 -4.36 -14.50 10.76
C ILE A 217 -4.73 -13.62 9.56
N GLY A 218 -5.80 -13.95 8.82
CA GLY A 218 -6.29 -13.19 7.68
C GLY A 218 -6.66 -14.03 6.47
N SER A 219 -6.17 -13.71 5.29
CA SER A 219 -6.59 -14.43 4.09
C SER A 219 -5.71 -15.65 3.78
N GLY A 220 -6.31 -16.62 3.12
CA GLY A 220 -5.57 -17.66 2.42
C GLY A 220 -4.88 -17.12 1.15
N ASN A 221 -4.29 -18.04 0.36
CA ASN A 221 -3.75 -17.72 -0.96
C ASN A 221 -4.85 -17.19 -1.89
N VAL A 222 -4.70 -15.98 -2.39
CA VAL A 222 -5.69 -15.34 -3.27
C VAL A 222 -5.64 -15.88 -4.72
N GLY A 223 -4.57 -16.58 -5.09
CA GLY A 223 -4.48 -17.29 -6.38
C GLY A 223 -4.20 -16.41 -7.59
N ALA A 224 -4.25 -17.03 -8.78
CA ALA A 224 -4.02 -16.38 -10.08
C ALA A 224 -5.30 -15.80 -10.72
N SER A 225 -6.43 -15.91 -10.08
CA SER A 225 -7.75 -15.58 -10.63
C SER A 225 -8.06 -14.09 -10.60
N GLY A 226 -7.34 -13.25 -11.38
CA GLY A 226 -7.77 -11.87 -11.72
C GLY A 226 -8.02 -10.88 -10.56
N ASN A 227 -8.08 -11.34 -9.32
CA ASN A 227 -8.41 -10.58 -8.11
C ASN A 227 -7.19 -10.30 -7.21
N ALA A 228 -5.98 -10.49 -7.74
CA ALA A 228 -4.76 -10.10 -7.04
C ALA A 228 -4.83 -8.61 -6.66
N GLY A 229 -4.58 -8.30 -5.39
CA GLY A 229 -4.67 -6.93 -4.88
C GLY A 229 -6.10 -6.42 -4.56
N VAL A 230 -7.15 -7.25 -4.75
CA VAL A 230 -8.54 -6.92 -4.36
C VAL A 230 -8.95 -7.70 -3.11
N LEU A 231 -8.58 -8.98 -3.05
CA LEU A 231 -8.87 -9.84 -1.90
C LEU A 231 -7.70 -9.82 -0.91
N GLY A 232 -7.99 -10.03 0.36
CA GLY A 232 -6.97 -10.07 1.41
C GLY A 232 -7.56 -10.27 2.79
N GLY A 233 -6.74 -10.10 3.83
CA GLY A 233 -7.20 -10.00 5.21
C GLY A 233 -7.55 -8.55 5.53
N SER A 234 -8.78 -8.28 5.92
CA SER A 234 -9.24 -6.92 6.23
C SER A 234 -10.06 -6.86 7.52
N ASN A 235 -10.13 -5.66 8.11
CA ASN A 235 -10.86 -5.41 9.35
C ASN A 235 -10.53 -6.44 10.45
N ILE A 236 -9.23 -6.54 10.77
CA ILE A 236 -8.69 -7.43 11.80
C ILE A 236 -8.36 -6.57 13.02
N THR A 237 -8.98 -6.86 14.16
CA THR A 237 -8.76 -6.11 15.40
C THR A 237 -8.25 -7.03 16.50
N ILE A 238 -7.16 -6.64 17.17
CA ILE A 238 -6.61 -7.34 18.34
C ILE A 238 -6.69 -6.38 19.52
N ASN A 239 -7.59 -6.68 20.46
CA ASN A 239 -7.79 -5.87 21.67
C ASN A 239 -6.99 -6.39 22.85
N GLY A 240 -6.61 -7.68 22.84
CA GLY A 240 -5.88 -8.31 23.94
C GLY A 240 -5.40 -9.72 23.63
N GLY A 241 -4.95 -10.44 24.66
CA GLY A 241 -4.44 -11.80 24.57
C GLY A 241 -2.93 -11.90 24.28
N ASP A 242 -2.43 -13.16 24.25
CA ASP A 242 -1.10 -13.52 23.76
C ASP A 242 -1.26 -14.13 22.36
N VAL A 243 -1.00 -13.34 21.33
CA VAL A 243 -1.27 -13.69 19.93
C VAL A 243 0.04 -13.94 19.19
N LYS A 244 0.18 -15.13 18.61
CA LYS A 244 1.32 -15.50 17.75
C LYS A 244 0.79 -15.88 16.38
N ALA A 245 1.15 -15.12 15.36
CA ALA A 245 0.70 -15.31 14.00
C ALA A 245 1.89 -15.55 13.07
N TYR A 246 1.93 -16.74 12.50
CA TYR A 246 2.99 -17.19 11.60
C TYR A 246 2.43 -17.34 10.19
N GLY A 247 2.92 -16.52 9.27
CA GLY A 247 2.60 -16.66 7.84
C GLY A 247 3.24 -17.92 7.26
N GLY A 248 2.52 -18.60 6.38
CA GLY A 248 3.10 -19.61 5.51
C GLY A 248 4.04 -18.98 4.47
N SER A 249 4.71 -19.80 3.66
CA SER A 249 5.61 -19.30 2.62
C SER A 249 4.95 -18.19 1.80
N GLU A 250 5.62 -17.05 1.65
CA GLU A 250 5.17 -15.89 0.85
C GLU A 250 3.91 -15.16 1.40
N ALA A 251 3.53 -15.40 2.65
CA ALA A 251 2.35 -14.83 3.29
C ALA A 251 2.67 -14.04 4.57
N ALA A 252 1.83 -13.09 4.91
CA ALA A 252 1.96 -12.28 6.11
C ALA A 252 1.67 -13.09 7.39
N GLY A 253 2.25 -12.70 8.52
CA GLY A 253 1.82 -13.18 9.82
C GLY A 253 0.38 -12.78 10.09
N ILE A 254 0.07 -11.46 9.96
CA ILE A 254 -1.29 -10.92 10.09
C ILE A 254 -1.61 -10.12 8.82
N GLY A 255 -2.68 -10.50 8.09
CA GLY A 255 -3.15 -9.80 6.89
C GLY A 255 -3.30 -10.69 5.67
N GLY A 256 -2.53 -10.47 4.60
CA GLY A 256 -2.66 -11.14 3.32
C GLY A 256 -1.88 -12.44 3.21
N GLY A 257 -2.49 -13.49 2.65
CA GLY A 257 -1.78 -14.60 2.05
C GLY A 257 -1.08 -14.20 0.74
N LEU A 258 -0.52 -15.16 0.00
CA LEU A 258 0.10 -14.88 -1.30
C LEU A 258 -0.85 -14.09 -2.20
N LYS A 259 -0.39 -12.94 -2.73
CA LYS A 259 -1.13 -11.96 -3.53
C LYS A 259 -2.29 -11.26 -2.80
N GLY A 260 -2.46 -11.49 -1.50
CA GLY A 260 -3.49 -10.86 -0.67
C GLY A 260 -3.03 -9.56 -0.04
N ASN A 261 -3.94 -8.60 0.09
CA ASN A 261 -3.73 -7.37 0.84
C ASN A 261 -3.89 -7.61 2.36
N GLY A 262 -3.27 -6.75 3.18
CA GLY A 262 -3.60 -6.58 4.59
C GLY A 262 -4.17 -5.17 4.78
N LYS A 263 -5.44 -5.06 5.15
CA LYS A 263 -6.12 -3.76 5.21
C LYS A 263 -6.93 -3.60 6.49
N ASP A 264 -7.01 -2.35 7.01
CA ASP A 264 -7.79 -2.03 8.20
C ASP A 264 -7.44 -2.96 9.38
N ILE A 265 -6.13 -3.09 9.68
CA ILE A 265 -5.61 -3.92 10.77
C ILE A 265 -5.32 -3.03 11.98
N THR A 266 -5.97 -3.33 13.12
CA THR A 266 -5.82 -2.53 14.34
C THR A 266 -5.37 -3.40 15.51
N ILE A 267 -4.29 -3.01 16.18
CA ILE A 267 -3.82 -3.64 17.43
C ILE A 267 -3.92 -2.60 18.55
N ASN A 268 -4.88 -2.83 19.47
CA ASN A 268 -5.16 -1.94 20.59
C ASN A 268 -4.51 -2.42 21.90
N GLY A 269 -4.11 -3.72 21.98
CA GLY A 269 -3.59 -4.28 23.21
C GLY A 269 -3.03 -5.69 23.04
N GLY A 270 -2.67 -6.31 24.15
CA GLY A 270 -2.12 -7.66 24.19
C GLY A 270 -0.61 -7.74 23.95
N THR A 271 -0.14 -8.98 23.90
CA THR A 271 1.22 -9.32 23.45
C THR A 271 1.10 -9.99 22.09
N VAL A 272 1.58 -9.34 21.04
CA VAL A 272 1.41 -9.81 19.66
C VAL A 272 2.77 -10.11 19.05
N HIS A 273 2.92 -11.32 18.52
CA HIS A 273 4.06 -11.71 17.70
C HIS A 273 3.56 -12.06 16.30
N ALA A 274 3.99 -11.29 15.31
CA ALA A 274 3.69 -11.55 13.91
C ALA A 274 4.97 -11.85 13.15
N GLU A 275 5.01 -12.98 12.45
CA GLU A 275 6.15 -13.43 11.67
C GLU A 275 5.74 -13.64 10.21
N SER A 276 6.44 -12.99 9.28
CA SER A 276 6.22 -13.24 7.85
C SER A 276 6.76 -14.60 7.42
N GLY A 277 6.09 -15.28 6.54
CA GLY A 277 6.66 -16.41 5.82
C GLY A 277 7.81 -15.96 4.91
N GLY A 278 8.74 -16.85 4.61
CA GLY A 278 9.88 -16.55 3.74
C GLY A 278 9.44 -16.06 2.35
N GLY A 279 10.26 -15.23 1.71
CA GLY A 279 9.98 -14.67 0.39
C GLY A 279 10.30 -13.18 0.33
N LYS A 280 10.63 -12.64 -0.86
CA LYS A 280 10.96 -11.21 -0.99
C LYS A 280 9.73 -10.34 -0.80
N LYS A 281 9.85 -9.26 0.01
CA LYS A 281 8.82 -8.23 0.21
C LYS A 281 7.50 -8.77 0.82
N VAL A 282 7.60 -9.63 1.81
CA VAL A 282 6.44 -10.13 2.59
C VAL A 282 6.41 -9.42 3.93
N ALA A 283 5.28 -8.84 4.29
CA ALA A 283 5.12 -8.16 5.56
C ALA A 283 4.87 -9.14 6.72
N ALA A 284 5.36 -8.83 7.92
CA ALA A 284 4.91 -9.54 9.12
C ALA A 284 3.45 -9.17 9.45
N ILE A 285 3.10 -7.86 9.33
CA ILE A 285 1.72 -7.36 9.42
C ILE A 285 1.42 -6.58 8.14
N GLY A 286 0.47 -7.03 7.32
CA GLY A 286 0.10 -6.36 6.07
C GLY A 286 -0.06 -7.29 4.89
N GLY A 287 0.48 -6.95 3.73
CA GLY A 287 0.34 -7.71 2.50
C GLY A 287 1.28 -8.91 2.37
N GLY A 288 0.82 -9.94 1.66
CA GLY A 288 1.66 -11.05 1.22
C GLY A 288 2.50 -10.70 0.00
N ARG A 289 3.30 -11.68 -0.49
CA ARG A 289 4.14 -11.51 -1.68
C ARG A 289 3.31 -11.30 -2.95
N VAL A 290 3.89 -10.59 -3.93
CA VAL A 290 3.31 -10.26 -5.25
C VAL A 290 2.10 -9.34 -5.12
N ASP A 291 2.35 -8.04 -5.21
CA ASP A 291 1.35 -6.96 -5.23
C ASP A 291 0.47 -6.82 -3.97
N GLY A 292 0.71 -7.63 -2.92
CA GLY A 292 0.01 -7.51 -1.65
C GLY A 292 0.36 -6.18 -0.95
N LYS A 293 -0.66 -5.36 -0.71
CA LYS A 293 -0.53 -4.05 -0.07
C LYS A 293 -0.85 -4.14 1.42
N GLY A 294 -0.19 -3.28 2.22
CA GLY A 294 -0.62 -2.97 3.57
C GLY A 294 -1.27 -1.60 3.59
N GLU A 295 -2.54 -1.52 4.01
CA GLU A 295 -3.32 -0.28 4.03
C GLU A 295 -4.00 -0.10 5.39
N ASN A 296 -3.96 1.12 5.94
CA ASN A 296 -4.62 1.49 7.19
C ASN A 296 -4.30 0.52 8.34
N ILE A 297 -3.00 0.34 8.65
CA ILE A 297 -2.53 -0.49 9.76
C ILE A 297 -2.26 0.41 10.95
N GLN A 298 -2.88 0.14 12.09
CA GLN A 298 -2.80 0.93 13.30
C GLN A 298 -2.35 0.05 14.47
N ILE A 299 -1.34 0.48 15.20
CA ILE A 299 -0.89 -0.15 16.45
C ILE A 299 -0.95 0.93 17.53
N THR A 300 -2.05 0.93 18.30
CA THR A 300 -2.34 1.96 19.30
C THR A 300 -1.96 1.56 20.71
N GLY A 301 -1.72 0.26 20.93
CA GLY A 301 -1.33 -0.27 22.23
C GLY A 301 -0.72 -1.67 22.15
N GLY A 302 -0.45 -2.25 23.31
CA GLY A 302 0.15 -3.59 23.45
C GLY A 302 1.67 -3.62 23.25
N ASN A 303 2.21 -4.84 23.38
CA ASN A 303 3.61 -5.16 23.08
C ASN A 303 3.66 -5.97 21.79
N VAL A 304 4.03 -5.34 20.69
CA VAL A 304 4.01 -5.96 19.37
C VAL A 304 5.43 -6.29 18.92
N THR A 305 5.67 -7.54 18.58
CA THR A 305 6.93 -7.99 17.97
C THR A 305 6.65 -8.41 16.54
N VAL A 306 7.37 -7.84 15.60
CA VAL A 306 7.26 -8.17 14.17
C VAL A 306 8.59 -8.74 13.68
N LYS A 307 8.54 -9.93 13.05
CA LYS A 307 9.72 -10.59 12.51
C LYS A 307 9.61 -10.76 11.01
N SER A 308 10.64 -10.33 10.30
CA SER A 308 10.72 -10.45 8.85
C SER A 308 12.13 -10.78 8.38
N ASP A 309 12.24 -11.75 7.48
CA ASP A 309 13.50 -12.11 6.80
C ASP A 309 13.90 -11.10 5.73
N THR A 310 12.96 -10.27 5.26
CA THR A 310 13.12 -9.40 4.09
C THR A 310 13.17 -7.93 4.41
N GLY A 311 13.01 -7.55 5.68
CA GLY A 311 13.00 -6.17 6.12
C GLY A 311 11.66 -5.43 5.90
N VAL A 312 10.61 -6.13 5.48
CA VAL A 312 9.25 -5.58 5.46
C VAL A 312 8.53 -6.10 6.69
N TRP A 313 8.48 -5.29 7.73
CA TRP A 313 7.84 -5.71 8.98
C TRP A 313 6.34 -5.42 9.01
N ILE A 314 5.95 -4.23 8.61
CA ILE A 314 4.57 -3.77 8.60
C ILE A 314 4.32 -3.05 7.27
N GLY A 315 3.21 -3.34 6.55
CA GLY A 315 2.88 -2.76 5.23
C GLY A 315 2.72 -3.80 4.13
N GLY A 316 3.36 -3.62 3.00
CA GLY A 316 3.25 -4.55 1.87
C GLY A 316 4.36 -4.34 0.83
N THR A 317 4.23 -4.93 -0.35
CA THR A 317 5.19 -4.84 -1.45
C THR A 317 5.47 -3.40 -1.87
N ASN A 318 4.49 -2.50 -1.70
CA ASN A 318 4.61 -1.06 -1.97
C ASN A 318 4.60 -0.23 -0.67
N GLY A 319 4.87 -0.82 0.41
CA GLY A 319 5.11 -0.61 1.79
C GLY A 319 4.99 0.75 2.41
N GLU A 320 3.86 1.38 2.54
CA GLU A 320 3.76 2.57 3.38
C GLU A 320 2.88 2.35 4.60
N ILE A 321 3.50 2.59 5.80
CA ILE A 321 2.76 2.94 7.00
C ILE A 321 3.11 4.36 7.32
N GLY A 322 2.08 5.21 7.42
CA GLY A 322 2.24 6.49 8.09
C GLY A 322 2.75 6.27 9.52
N LYS A 323 3.86 6.91 9.90
CA LYS A 323 4.42 6.85 11.27
C LYS A 323 3.41 7.22 12.35
N ASP A 324 2.38 7.98 12.00
CA ASP A 324 1.34 8.48 12.91
C ASP A 324 0.36 7.40 13.38
N SER A 325 0.41 6.20 12.77
CA SER A 325 -0.45 5.07 13.11
C SER A 325 0.14 4.11 14.15
N LEU A 326 1.39 4.33 14.60
CA LEU A 326 2.11 3.45 15.52
C LEU A 326 2.42 4.18 16.84
N THR A 327 1.46 4.19 17.77
CA THR A 327 1.64 4.75 19.12
C THR A 327 1.94 3.68 20.18
N GLY A 328 1.76 2.40 19.84
CA GLY A 328 2.11 1.26 20.67
C GLY A 328 3.61 0.92 20.65
N THR A 329 4.04 0.03 21.55
CA THR A 329 5.43 -0.47 21.60
C THR A 329 5.63 -1.54 20.52
N VAL A 330 6.50 -1.27 19.54
CA VAL A 330 6.81 -2.23 18.47
C VAL A 330 8.28 -2.60 18.48
N THR A 331 8.56 -3.90 18.58
CA THR A 331 9.91 -4.47 18.47
C THR A 331 10.07 -5.15 17.12
N TYR A 332 11.11 -4.79 16.39
CA TYR A 332 11.40 -5.29 15.06
C TYR A 332 12.53 -6.33 15.13
N LEU A 333 12.30 -7.50 14.56
CA LEU A 333 13.29 -8.58 14.50
C LEU A 333 13.63 -8.89 13.04
N ASN A 334 14.92 -9.14 12.77
CA ASN A 334 15.33 -9.74 11.49
C ASN A 334 15.02 -11.25 11.46
N GLY A 335 15.25 -11.93 10.33
CA GLY A 335 15.01 -13.35 10.18
C GLY A 335 15.75 -14.24 11.17
N SER A 336 16.91 -13.80 11.63
CA SER A 336 17.68 -14.51 12.69
C SER A 336 17.14 -14.24 14.11
N GLY A 337 16.08 -13.43 14.26
CA GLY A 337 15.48 -13.08 15.56
C GLY A 337 16.25 -12.01 16.35
N ASN A 338 17.22 -11.33 15.74
CA ASN A 338 17.93 -10.23 16.40
C ASN A 338 17.09 -8.95 16.28
N VAL A 339 17.08 -8.17 17.38
CA VAL A 339 16.42 -6.85 17.39
C VAL A 339 17.08 -5.94 16.35
N VAL A 340 16.27 -5.30 15.56
CA VAL A 340 16.68 -4.25 14.62
C VAL A 340 16.44 -2.92 15.29
N ASP A 341 17.52 -2.29 15.75
CA ASP A 341 17.46 -1.04 16.52
C ASP A 341 16.90 0.13 15.70
N GLU A 342 16.88 -0.02 14.40
CA GLU A 342 16.42 1.01 13.49
C GLU A 342 15.80 0.42 12.21
N ILE A 343 14.53 0.76 11.93
CA ILE A 343 13.84 0.31 10.72
C ILE A 343 14.39 1.08 9.52
N VAL A 344 14.84 0.35 8.52
CA VAL A 344 15.20 0.93 7.23
C VAL A 344 14.08 0.64 6.25
N GLN A 345 13.22 1.63 6.02
CA GLN A 345 12.23 1.57 4.94
C GLN A 345 12.92 1.91 3.63
N ASP A 346 12.88 1.01 2.65
CA ASP A 346 13.37 1.26 1.29
C ASP A 346 12.24 1.89 0.47
N PHE A 347 12.55 2.98 -0.25
CA PHE A 347 11.59 3.67 -1.10
C PHE A 347 11.61 3.19 -2.56
N ASP A 348 12.34 2.12 -2.86
CA ASP A 348 12.55 1.59 -4.22
C ASP A 348 13.17 2.63 -5.20
N ILE A 349 13.80 3.67 -4.67
CA ILE A 349 14.54 4.68 -5.42
C ILE A 349 16.03 4.34 -5.35
N ILE A 350 16.68 4.28 -6.51
CA ILE A 350 18.13 4.05 -6.60
C ILE A 350 18.77 5.26 -7.29
N ILE A 351 19.76 5.88 -6.65
CA ILE A 351 20.50 7.03 -7.18
C ILE A 351 21.98 6.70 -7.22
N ASN A 352 22.56 6.69 -8.41
CA ASN A 352 23.95 6.29 -8.64
C ASN A 352 24.32 4.96 -7.94
N GLY A 353 23.39 3.98 -7.97
CA GLY A 353 23.57 2.67 -7.34
C GLY A 353 23.29 2.62 -5.83
N GLN A 354 22.98 3.74 -5.19
CA GLN A 354 22.62 3.80 -3.77
C GLN A 354 21.11 3.80 -3.59
N SER A 355 20.56 2.88 -2.78
CA SER A 355 19.14 2.88 -2.40
C SER A 355 18.82 4.06 -1.48
N VAL A 356 17.65 4.67 -1.73
CA VAL A 356 17.07 5.71 -0.88
C VAL A 356 16.11 5.05 0.11
N ASN A 357 16.32 5.31 1.38
CA ASN A 357 15.57 4.71 2.47
C ASN A 357 15.36 5.68 3.63
N SER A 358 14.64 5.24 4.66
CA SER A 358 14.31 6.07 5.83
C SER A 358 15.52 6.62 6.61
N LYS A 359 16.73 6.10 6.38
CA LYS A 359 17.96 6.61 7.00
C LYS A 359 18.59 7.73 6.21
N ASN A 360 18.48 7.71 4.89
CA ASN A 360 19.21 8.64 4.03
C ASN A 360 18.32 9.57 3.19
N TYR A 361 16.98 9.43 3.24
CA TYR A 361 16.06 10.22 2.38
C TYR A 361 16.25 11.75 2.49
N ASN A 362 16.71 12.26 3.63
CA ASN A 362 17.03 13.67 3.84
C ASN A 362 18.49 14.02 3.54
N ASN A 363 19.34 13.06 3.24
CA ASN A 363 20.77 13.22 3.09
C ASN A 363 21.35 12.28 2.01
N ILE A 364 20.73 12.31 0.84
CA ILE A 364 21.14 11.45 -0.27
C ILE A 364 22.41 12.01 -0.90
N LEU A 365 23.38 11.12 -1.17
CA LEU A 365 24.68 11.47 -1.77
C LEU A 365 25.37 12.65 -1.08
N GLY A 366 25.49 12.59 0.24
CA GLY A 366 26.18 13.62 1.03
C GLY A 366 25.37 14.91 1.25
N GLY A 367 24.06 14.85 1.06
CA GLY A 367 23.13 15.95 1.33
C GLY A 367 22.80 16.83 0.14
N THR A 368 23.18 16.43 -1.07
CA THR A 368 22.83 17.18 -2.29
C THR A 368 21.37 16.99 -2.66
N LEU A 369 20.84 15.77 -2.44
CA LEU A 369 19.47 15.40 -2.75
C LEU A 369 18.68 15.04 -1.48
N CYS A 370 17.37 15.20 -1.54
CA CYS A 370 16.43 14.71 -0.54
C CYS A 370 15.18 14.14 -1.23
N TYR A 371 14.54 13.19 -0.56
CA TYR A 371 13.26 12.64 -0.99
C TYR A 371 12.17 13.12 -0.02
N ASP A 372 11.18 13.80 -0.57
CA ASP A 372 9.98 14.20 0.15
C ASP A 372 8.98 13.04 0.13
N ILE A 373 8.75 12.44 1.30
CA ILE A 373 7.92 11.24 1.44
C ILE A 373 6.44 11.57 1.20
N GLU A 374 5.97 12.75 1.64
CA GLU A 374 4.56 13.14 1.53
C GLU A 374 4.20 13.48 0.08
N GLU A 375 5.06 14.25 -0.59
CA GLU A 375 4.88 14.63 -1.99
C GLU A 375 5.35 13.56 -2.97
N LYS A 376 6.01 12.50 -2.49
CA LYS A 376 6.68 11.47 -3.30
C LYS A 376 7.60 12.08 -4.36
N THR A 377 8.40 13.05 -3.97
CA THR A 377 9.22 13.81 -4.90
C THR A 377 10.68 13.82 -4.48
N LEU A 378 11.56 13.41 -5.41
CA LEU A 378 13.00 13.56 -5.27
C LEU A 378 13.41 14.97 -5.67
N LYS A 379 14.10 15.68 -4.79
CA LYS A 379 14.47 17.10 -4.97
C LYS A 379 15.97 17.35 -4.74
N LEU A 380 16.54 18.35 -5.41
CA LEU A 380 17.78 18.98 -4.95
C LEU A 380 17.48 19.81 -3.70
N LYS A 381 18.40 19.84 -2.75
CA LYS A 381 18.30 20.76 -1.63
C LYS A 381 18.61 22.19 -2.08
N GLU A 382 17.99 23.15 -1.40
CA GLU A 382 18.16 24.57 -1.68
C GLU A 382 19.64 24.98 -1.77
N GLY A 383 20.00 25.69 -2.82
CA GLY A 383 21.36 26.12 -3.09
C GLY A 383 22.33 25.03 -3.53
N GLN A 384 21.85 23.81 -3.76
CA GLN A 384 22.68 22.70 -4.25
C GLN A 384 22.54 22.49 -5.76
N PHE A 385 23.55 21.89 -6.36
CA PHE A 385 23.57 21.33 -7.69
C PHE A 385 24.33 20.01 -7.66
N PHE A 386 24.20 19.18 -8.68
CA PHE A 386 24.82 17.88 -8.69
C PHE A 386 26.11 17.87 -9.52
N ASN A 387 27.22 17.52 -8.86
CA ASN A 387 28.52 17.36 -9.50
C ASN A 387 28.66 15.95 -10.08
N GLY A 388 28.96 15.85 -11.38
CA GLY A 388 29.11 14.60 -12.11
C GLY A 388 27.81 14.06 -12.71
N GLY A 389 27.82 12.81 -13.15
CA GLY A 389 26.66 12.17 -13.76
C GLY A 389 25.65 11.70 -12.72
N LEU A 390 24.36 11.84 -13.01
CA LEU A 390 23.26 11.49 -12.14
C LEU A 390 22.38 10.43 -12.81
N THR A 391 22.35 9.23 -12.22
CA THR A 391 21.45 8.15 -12.64
C THR A 391 20.42 7.89 -11.57
N ILE A 392 19.14 7.99 -11.94
CA ILE A 392 17.98 7.79 -11.04
C ILE A 392 17.14 6.66 -11.61
N THR A 393 16.82 5.68 -10.77
CA THR A 393 15.77 4.69 -11.03
C THR A 393 14.71 4.86 -9.95
N ALA A 394 13.46 5.10 -10.34
CA ALA A 394 12.37 5.38 -9.41
C ALA A 394 11.07 4.69 -9.84
N PRO A 395 10.15 4.41 -8.90
CA PRO A 395 8.80 3.95 -9.20
C PRO A 395 7.99 4.97 -10.02
N GLU A 396 6.97 4.50 -10.75
CA GLU A 396 6.11 5.38 -11.60
C GLU A 396 5.16 6.31 -10.81
N ASP A 397 5.16 6.26 -9.50
CA ASP A 397 4.44 7.18 -8.62
C ASP A 397 5.34 8.23 -7.94
N VAL A 398 6.65 8.18 -8.20
CA VAL A 398 7.65 9.13 -7.69
C VAL A 398 7.97 10.17 -8.74
N SER A 399 7.82 11.45 -8.42
CA SER A 399 8.23 12.58 -9.26
C SER A 399 9.69 12.98 -8.97
N ILE A 400 10.37 13.55 -9.97
CA ILE A 400 11.71 14.08 -9.87
C ILE A 400 11.66 15.57 -10.18
N ASP A 401 12.04 16.43 -9.22
CA ASP A 401 12.10 17.89 -9.36
C ASP A 401 13.49 18.39 -8.97
N LEU A 402 14.34 18.60 -9.96
CA LEU A 402 15.70 19.08 -9.81
C LEU A 402 15.75 20.57 -10.18
N GLU A 403 15.71 21.44 -9.17
CA GLU A 403 15.78 22.88 -9.37
C GLU A 403 17.04 23.46 -8.72
N ALA A 404 17.80 24.26 -9.45
CA ALA A 404 19.00 24.92 -8.94
C ALA A 404 19.13 26.39 -9.39
N ASP A 405 19.45 27.26 -8.43
CA ASP A 405 19.93 28.63 -8.69
C ASP A 405 21.47 28.63 -8.71
N ALA A 406 22.03 27.98 -9.73
CA ALA A 406 23.46 27.72 -9.85
C ALA A 406 23.91 27.78 -11.31
N SER A 407 25.20 27.54 -11.56
CA SER A 407 25.76 27.48 -12.92
C SER A 407 25.15 26.34 -13.77
N HIS A 408 24.74 25.25 -13.13
CA HIS A 408 24.09 24.08 -13.72
C HIS A 408 23.21 23.39 -12.68
N VAL A 409 22.38 22.46 -13.10
CA VAL A 409 21.61 21.55 -12.23
C VAL A 409 22.37 20.24 -12.08
N VAL A 410 22.87 19.67 -13.20
CA VAL A 410 23.67 18.46 -13.27
C VAL A 410 24.93 18.74 -14.11
N GLU A 411 26.13 18.49 -13.56
CA GLU A 411 27.41 18.75 -14.25
C GLU A 411 27.70 17.70 -15.35
N GLY A 412 27.24 16.46 -15.18
CA GLY A 412 27.42 15.37 -16.15
C GLY A 412 26.14 14.98 -16.86
N ASP A 413 26.08 13.71 -17.26
CA ASP A 413 24.88 13.13 -17.88
C ASP A 413 23.78 12.95 -16.85
N LEU A 414 22.52 13.10 -17.27
CA LEU A 414 21.34 12.78 -16.50
C LEU A 414 20.65 11.55 -17.12
N THR A 415 20.50 10.47 -16.35
CA THR A 415 19.74 9.30 -16.75
C THR A 415 18.60 9.06 -15.75
N VAL A 416 17.37 9.00 -16.24
CA VAL A 416 16.18 8.69 -15.43
C VAL A 416 15.48 7.47 -16.01
N ASN A 417 15.37 6.42 -15.18
CA ASN A 417 14.69 5.16 -15.50
C ASN A 417 13.45 5.00 -14.61
N GLY A 418 12.26 5.14 -15.17
CA GLY A 418 11.01 5.18 -14.43
C GLY A 418 10.67 6.61 -14.01
N ALA A 419 10.01 6.77 -12.90
CA ALA A 419 9.41 8.01 -12.39
C ALA A 419 8.03 8.33 -12.96
N LYS A 420 7.28 9.16 -12.21
CA LYS A 420 6.01 9.73 -12.65
C LYS A 420 6.29 10.91 -13.58
N ASP A 421 6.82 11.99 -13.05
CA ASP A 421 7.16 13.20 -13.80
C ASP A 421 8.64 13.53 -13.61
N VAL A 422 9.25 14.19 -14.59
CA VAL A 422 10.64 14.64 -14.53
C VAL A 422 10.69 16.13 -14.84
N LYS A 423 11.11 16.93 -13.85
CA LYS A 423 11.32 18.37 -13.99
C LYS A 423 12.77 18.71 -13.68
N VAL A 424 13.43 19.44 -14.57
CA VAL A 424 14.76 20.01 -14.36
C VAL A 424 14.70 21.49 -14.68
N THR A 425 14.99 22.35 -13.68
CA THR A 425 14.90 23.81 -13.84
C THR A 425 16.20 24.47 -13.34
N LYS A 426 16.89 25.17 -14.23
CA LYS A 426 17.96 26.09 -13.86
C LYS A 426 17.40 27.50 -13.75
N LEU A 427 17.50 28.12 -12.58
CA LEU A 427 16.96 29.45 -12.30
C LEU A 427 17.96 30.58 -12.58
N GLY A 428 19.24 30.39 -12.27
CA GLY A 428 20.26 31.40 -12.33
C GLY A 428 21.63 30.92 -12.84
N GLY A 429 22.66 31.73 -12.67
CA GLY A 429 24.06 31.29 -12.78
C GLY A 429 24.66 31.17 -14.17
N GLY A 430 24.64 32.21 -15.02
CA GLY A 430 25.47 32.30 -16.23
C GLY A 430 25.06 31.44 -17.44
N ALA A 431 25.93 31.39 -18.46
CA ALA A 431 25.64 30.80 -19.77
C ALA A 431 25.75 29.26 -19.86
N ALA A 432 26.13 28.58 -18.79
CA ALA A 432 26.28 27.12 -18.81
C ALA A 432 24.93 26.39 -18.98
N ALA A 433 24.94 25.21 -19.60
CA ALA A 433 23.77 24.36 -19.74
C ALA A 433 23.21 23.93 -18.39
N ALA A 434 21.90 23.68 -18.32
CA ALA A 434 21.28 23.14 -17.14
C ALA A 434 21.81 21.73 -16.83
N ILE A 435 22.00 20.91 -17.86
CA ILE A 435 22.64 19.59 -17.83
C ILE A 435 23.88 19.69 -18.72
N GLN A 436 25.08 19.57 -18.14
CA GLN A 436 26.34 19.73 -18.90
C GLN A 436 26.72 18.48 -19.70
N GLY A 437 25.98 17.39 -19.62
CA GLY A 437 26.06 16.20 -20.43
C GLY A 437 24.84 16.00 -21.30
N LYS A 438 24.54 14.74 -21.61
CA LYS A 438 23.29 14.35 -22.28
C LYS A 438 22.21 14.03 -21.24
N ALA A 439 20.96 14.11 -21.66
CA ALA A 439 19.81 13.67 -20.88
C ALA A 439 19.16 12.44 -21.53
N GLU A 440 18.99 11.35 -20.77
CA GLU A 440 18.24 10.16 -21.15
C GLU A 440 17.11 9.95 -20.16
N ILE A 441 15.85 10.03 -20.60
CA ILE A 441 14.68 10.06 -19.70
C ILE A 441 13.63 9.05 -20.16
N SER A 442 13.11 8.27 -19.19
CA SER A 442 11.93 7.43 -19.32
C SER A 442 11.04 7.64 -18.11
N CYS A 443 9.81 8.14 -18.32
CA CYS A 443 8.82 8.34 -17.27
C CYS A 443 7.40 8.06 -17.78
N SER A 444 6.42 7.99 -16.87
CA SER A 444 5.00 7.75 -17.24
C SER A 444 4.22 9.03 -17.48
N GLY A 445 4.67 10.17 -16.94
CA GLY A 445 4.04 11.48 -17.01
C GLY A 445 4.82 12.49 -17.84
N ASP A 446 4.93 13.69 -17.33
CA ASP A 446 5.43 14.84 -18.08
C ASP A 446 6.95 15.04 -17.90
N VAL A 447 7.65 15.41 -18.96
CA VAL A 447 9.05 15.84 -18.96
C VAL A 447 9.09 17.36 -19.18
N ILE A 448 9.62 18.11 -18.20
CA ILE A 448 9.76 19.57 -18.25
C ILE A 448 11.22 19.94 -17.98
N LEU A 449 11.90 20.44 -19.00
CA LEU A 449 13.30 20.85 -18.91
C LEU A 449 13.43 22.34 -19.21
N LYS A 450 13.93 23.16 -18.25
CA LYS A 450 14.03 24.61 -18.40
C LYS A 450 15.39 25.15 -17.99
N ASN A 451 15.94 26.03 -18.81
CA ASN A 451 17.05 26.90 -18.44
C ASN A 451 16.61 28.36 -18.46
N LEU A 452 16.26 28.89 -17.31
CA LEU A 452 15.80 30.28 -17.12
C LEU A 452 16.96 31.22 -16.78
N GLY A 453 18.18 30.68 -16.57
CA GLY A 453 19.36 31.44 -16.15
C GLY A 453 20.07 32.18 -17.30
N GLY A 454 20.64 33.33 -17.00
CA GLY A 454 21.50 34.08 -17.90
C GLY A 454 20.83 35.24 -18.66
N ASN A 455 21.45 36.45 -18.59
CA ASN A 455 21.03 37.68 -19.28
C ASN A 455 21.83 37.94 -20.56
N THR A 456 22.45 36.94 -21.19
CA THR A 456 23.41 37.13 -22.25
C THR A 456 22.97 36.49 -23.57
N HIS A 457 23.40 37.08 -24.68
CA HIS A 457 23.18 36.67 -26.06
C HIS A 457 23.77 35.28 -26.43
N ASP A 458 24.38 34.57 -25.50
CA ASP A 458 25.08 33.29 -25.72
C ASP A 458 24.20 32.06 -25.41
N GLY A 459 22.94 32.09 -25.83
CA GLY A 459 22.05 30.93 -25.85
C GLY A 459 21.88 30.19 -24.51
N ARG A 460 20.64 30.08 -24.04
CA ARG A 460 20.31 29.25 -22.87
C ARG A 460 20.26 27.79 -23.28
N ASN A 461 21.38 27.07 -23.14
CA ASN A 461 21.40 25.64 -23.44
C ASN A 461 20.79 24.83 -22.29
N LEU A 462 19.90 23.91 -22.60
CA LEU A 462 19.40 22.90 -21.67
C LEU A 462 20.43 21.81 -21.44
N THR A 463 20.93 21.26 -22.54
CA THR A 463 21.94 20.21 -22.50
C THR A 463 23.15 20.60 -23.34
N SER A 464 24.35 20.26 -22.90
CA SER A 464 25.56 20.36 -23.72
C SER A 464 25.74 19.12 -24.60
N GLY A 465 25.09 18.01 -24.27
CA GLY A 465 24.91 16.80 -25.08
C GLY A 465 23.51 16.72 -25.69
N GLY A 466 23.10 15.52 -26.09
CA GLY A 466 21.79 15.27 -26.67
C GLY A 466 20.68 15.12 -25.63
N LEU A 467 19.45 15.04 -26.15
CA LEU A 467 18.28 14.68 -25.37
C LEU A 467 17.63 13.42 -25.96
N THR A 468 17.47 12.39 -25.16
CA THR A 468 16.71 11.20 -25.52
C THR A 468 15.58 10.98 -24.52
N VAL A 469 14.35 11.00 -25.01
CA VAL A 469 13.16 10.65 -24.22
C VAL A 469 12.61 9.34 -24.76
N HIS A 470 12.79 8.27 -24.01
CA HIS A 470 12.35 6.92 -24.42
C HIS A 470 10.84 6.74 -24.26
N ARG A 471 10.26 7.35 -23.23
CA ARG A 471 8.83 7.35 -22.93
C ARG A 471 8.46 8.57 -22.08
N ALA A 472 7.39 9.26 -22.45
CA ALA A 472 6.76 10.29 -21.65
C ALA A 472 5.29 10.48 -22.08
N LYS A 473 4.50 11.20 -21.29
CA LYS A 473 3.18 11.69 -21.68
C LYS A 473 3.32 12.96 -22.50
N THR A 474 4.03 13.97 -21.99
CA THR A 474 4.36 15.20 -22.74
C THR A 474 5.84 15.55 -22.57
N VAL A 475 6.37 16.36 -23.48
CA VAL A 475 7.75 16.88 -23.40
C VAL A 475 7.73 18.37 -23.66
N THR A 476 8.17 19.16 -22.67
CA THR A 476 8.30 20.62 -22.78
C THR A 476 9.73 21.04 -22.47
N THR A 477 10.36 21.78 -23.38
CA THR A 477 11.69 22.33 -23.16
C THR A 477 11.71 23.86 -23.33
N GLU A 478 12.50 24.53 -22.50
CA GLU A 478 12.79 25.96 -22.62
C GLU A 478 14.31 26.16 -22.53
N GLY A 479 14.94 26.26 -23.69
CA GLY A 479 16.40 26.33 -23.90
C GLY A 479 16.89 25.39 -25.00
N GLY A 480 18.13 25.59 -25.45
CA GLY A 480 18.72 24.87 -26.57
C GLY A 480 19.28 23.49 -26.20
N ILE A 481 19.17 22.56 -27.12
CA ILE A 481 19.77 21.22 -27.05
C ILE A 481 20.95 21.19 -28.01
N SER A 482 22.15 20.97 -27.48
CA SER A 482 23.41 21.16 -28.24
C SER A 482 23.79 19.96 -29.12
N ASP A 483 23.07 18.87 -29.05
CA ASP A 483 23.34 17.65 -29.84
C ASP A 483 22.04 17.02 -30.37
N GLU A 484 22.08 15.76 -30.78
CA GLU A 484 20.93 15.02 -31.30
C GLU A 484 19.78 14.94 -30.30
N THR A 485 18.55 15.04 -30.81
CA THR A 485 17.35 14.98 -30.01
C THR A 485 16.43 13.87 -30.51
N ASN A 486 16.15 12.88 -29.65
CA ASN A 486 15.29 11.74 -29.95
C ASN A 486 14.13 11.68 -28.95
N ILE A 487 12.89 11.79 -29.42
CA ILE A 487 11.74 11.86 -28.52
C ILE A 487 10.66 10.86 -28.91
N ASN A 488 10.18 10.10 -27.92
CA ASN A 488 8.98 9.29 -27.99
C ASN A 488 8.04 9.74 -26.88
N CYS A 489 6.86 10.23 -27.21
CA CYS A 489 5.81 10.52 -26.23
C CYS A 489 4.42 10.20 -26.77
N THR A 490 3.42 10.19 -25.90
CA THR A 490 2.02 9.90 -26.27
C THR A 490 1.19 11.16 -26.47
N GLY A 491 1.61 12.28 -25.90
CA GLY A 491 0.95 13.58 -25.99
C GLY A 491 1.76 14.58 -26.82
N ASP A 492 1.76 15.83 -26.37
CA ASP A 492 2.34 16.94 -27.11
C ASP A 492 3.83 17.14 -26.79
N ILE A 493 4.58 17.59 -27.80
CA ILE A 493 5.97 18.02 -27.69
C ILE A 493 6.04 19.52 -27.96
N GLU A 494 6.64 20.27 -27.02
CA GLU A 494 6.93 21.69 -27.14
C GLU A 494 8.43 21.94 -26.89
N LEU A 495 9.17 22.25 -27.96
CA LEU A 495 10.59 22.61 -27.87
C LEU A 495 10.76 24.11 -28.15
N GLY A 496 11.31 24.84 -27.20
CA GLY A 496 11.48 26.29 -27.32
C GLY A 496 12.87 26.78 -26.88
N ASN A 497 13.39 27.81 -27.57
CA ASN A 497 14.55 28.57 -27.14
C ASN A 497 14.43 30.04 -27.57
N GLU A 498 14.26 30.94 -26.61
CA GLU A 498 14.15 32.37 -26.90
C GLU A 498 15.45 33.02 -27.40
N TRP A 499 16.61 32.44 -27.05
CA TRP A 499 17.90 33.12 -27.17
C TRP A 499 18.95 32.40 -28.00
N GLY A 500 18.65 31.27 -28.61
CA GLY A 500 19.62 30.50 -29.37
C GLY A 500 19.01 29.42 -30.26
N THR A 501 19.83 28.53 -30.77
CA THR A 501 19.39 27.37 -31.54
C THR A 501 18.58 26.44 -30.64
N THR A 502 17.40 26.00 -31.11
CA THR A 502 16.56 25.09 -30.31
C THR A 502 17.12 23.66 -30.33
N VAL A 503 17.47 23.13 -31.50
CA VAL A 503 18.15 21.85 -31.66
C VAL A 503 19.35 22.00 -32.57
N SER A 504 20.56 21.77 -32.04
CA SER A 504 21.80 22.03 -32.77
C SER A 504 22.21 20.92 -33.76
N LYS A 505 21.59 19.76 -33.68
CA LYS A 505 21.76 18.65 -34.63
C LYS A 505 20.43 18.12 -35.14
N LEU A 506 20.34 16.82 -35.41
CA LEU A 506 19.12 16.17 -35.91
C LEU A 506 18.05 16.10 -34.81
N LEU A 507 16.82 16.49 -35.15
CA LEU A 507 15.62 16.25 -34.36
C LEU A 507 14.89 15.00 -34.89
N THR A 508 14.76 13.97 -34.08
CA THR A 508 13.96 12.79 -34.39
C THR A 508 12.78 12.67 -33.42
N VAL A 509 11.57 12.68 -33.92
CA VAL A 509 10.34 12.39 -33.17
C VAL A 509 9.70 11.14 -33.78
N ASN A 510 9.72 10.03 -33.04
CA ASN A 510 9.16 8.77 -33.54
C ASN A 510 7.66 8.63 -33.24
N SER A 511 7.17 9.28 -32.18
CA SER A 511 5.74 9.33 -31.85
C SER A 511 5.42 10.57 -31.00
N ALA A 512 4.30 11.22 -31.31
CA ALA A 512 3.72 12.31 -30.55
C ALA A 512 2.23 12.50 -30.95
N ASN A 513 1.49 13.31 -30.18
CA ASN A 513 0.21 13.83 -30.62
C ASN A 513 0.47 15.07 -31.50
N ASN A 514 0.97 16.17 -30.93
CA ASN A 514 1.37 17.34 -31.68
C ASN A 514 2.85 17.65 -31.43
N VAL A 515 3.50 18.31 -32.39
CA VAL A 515 4.89 18.76 -32.27
C VAL A 515 4.96 20.26 -32.56
N THR A 516 5.45 21.03 -31.59
CA THR A 516 5.69 22.46 -31.72
C THR A 516 7.17 22.74 -31.45
N VAL A 517 7.84 23.37 -32.40
CA VAL A 517 9.22 23.83 -32.24
C VAL A 517 9.27 25.34 -32.51
N THR A 518 9.78 26.09 -31.53
CA THR A 518 9.83 27.55 -31.62
C THR A 518 11.23 28.10 -31.30
N SER A 519 11.55 29.25 -31.93
CA SER A 519 12.73 30.02 -31.58
C SER A 519 12.44 31.52 -31.63
N GLY A 520 12.91 32.26 -30.63
CA GLY A 520 12.86 33.71 -30.60
C GLY A 520 14.13 34.40 -31.13
N SER A 521 15.11 33.64 -31.63
CA SER A 521 16.44 34.11 -31.97
C SER A 521 16.71 34.04 -33.48
N VAL A 522 17.67 34.85 -33.95
CA VAL A 522 18.18 34.82 -35.35
C VAL A 522 19.07 33.62 -35.67
N TYR A 523 19.34 32.74 -34.69
CA TYR A 523 20.09 31.51 -34.89
C TYR A 523 19.23 30.40 -35.49
N TYR A 524 19.80 29.22 -35.77
CA TYR A 524 19.03 28.12 -36.32
C TYR A 524 17.97 27.59 -35.35
N LEU A 525 16.81 27.28 -35.88
CA LEU A 525 15.76 26.56 -35.15
C LEU A 525 16.20 25.10 -34.96
N ILE A 526 16.55 24.44 -36.09
CA ILE A 526 17.12 23.09 -36.14
C ILE A 526 18.31 23.14 -37.10
N ALA A 527 19.48 22.72 -36.66
CA ALA A 527 20.71 22.98 -37.42
C ALA A 527 21.15 21.84 -38.34
N GLN A 528 20.61 20.61 -38.25
CA GLN A 528 21.02 19.47 -39.11
C GLN A 528 19.84 18.63 -39.61
N GLY A 529 18.62 19.17 -39.60
CA GLY A 529 17.44 18.50 -40.15
C GLY A 529 16.50 17.93 -39.11
N ALA A 530 15.35 17.44 -39.58
CA ALA A 530 14.31 16.87 -38.73
C ALA A 530 13.61 15.67 -39.37
N GLU A 531 13.37 14.63 -38.57
CA GLU A 531 12.53 13.47 -38.88
C GLU A 531 11.39 13.40 -37.85
N ILE A 532 10.14 13.73 -38.27
CA ILE A 532 9.03 13.86 -37.35
C ILE A 532 7.86 12.98 -37.79
N THR A 533 7.44 12.09 -36.90
CA THR A 533 6.21 11.30 -37.03
C THR A 533 5.27 11.62 -35.87
N CYS A 534 4.06 12.09 -36.18
CA CYS A 534 3.04 12.39 -35.16
C CYS A 534 1.62 12.12 -35.68
N SER A 535 0.66 11.95 -34.73
CA SER A 535 -0.75 11.73 -35.06
C SER A 535 -1.56 13.02 -35.25
N GLY A 536 -1.04 14.15 -34.83
CA GLY A 536 -1.66 15.45 -34.86
C GLY A 536 -0.97 16.45 -35.78
N THR A 537 -0.76 17.66 -35.30
CA THR A 537 -0.18 18.79 -36.04
C THR A 537 1.31 18.92 -35.80
N VAL A 538 2.03 19.39 -36.79
CA VAL A 538 3.41 19.86 -36.69
C VAL A 538 3.45 21.36 -36.94
N LYS A 539 3.98 22.11 -35.96
CA LYS A 539 4.22 23.54 -36.11
C LYS A 539 5.67 23.85 -35.79
N ILE A 540 6.38 24.37 -36.77
CA ILE A 540 7.77 24.82 -36.62
C ILE A 540 7.80 26.28 -37.01
N SER A 541 8.00 27.18 -36.04
CA SER A 541 7.89 28.62 -36.24
C SER A 541 8.97 29.40 -35.47
N GLY A 542 9.42 30.51 -36.03
CA GLY A 542 10.38 31.42 -35.44
C GLY A 542 11.14 32.23 -36.45
N ILE A 543 11.94 33.18 -35.99
CA ILE A 543 12.75 34.08 -36.84
C ILE A 543 13.88 33.33 -37.58
N SER A 544 14.03 32.04 -37.38
CA SER A 544 15.25 31.27 -37.67
C SER A 544 15.07 30.14 -38.66
N LYS A 545 16.21 29.69 -39.22
CA LYS A 545 16.31 28.71 -40.31
C LYS A 545 16.35 27.28 -39.83
N ILE A 546 15.72 26.37 -40.57
CA ILE A 546 16.03 24.95 -40.52
C ILE A 546 17.16 24.70 -41.52
N LYS A 547 18.23 24.06 -41.08
CA LYS A 547 19.31 23.58 -41.93
C LYS A 547 19.31 22.05 -41.95
N GLY A 548 19.48 21.48 -43.14
CA GLY A 548 19.44 20.04 -43.36
C GLY A 548 18.06 19.55 -43.83
N ASP A 549 17.96 18.27 -44.12
CA ASP A 549 16.76 17.67 -44.68
C ASP A 549 15.63 17.58 -43.64
N VAL A 550 14.38 17.76 -44.09
CA VAL A 550 13.20 17.66 -43.23
C VAL A 550 12.26 16.61 -43.78
N THR A 551 11.91 15.63 -42.96
CA THR A 551 10.91 14.62 -43.26
C THR A 551 9.83 14.63 -42.19
N ILE A 552 8.57 14.87 -42.59
CA ILE A 552 7.42 14.94 -41.68
C ILE A 552 6.32 14.01 -42.17
N ASP A 553 5.84 13.13 -41.28
CA ASP A 553 4.61 12.35 -41.44
C ASP A 553 3.64 12.75 -40.32
N ALA A 554 2.67 13.57 -40.64
CA ALA A 554 1.72 14.15 -39.71
C ALA A 554 0.28 13.69 -39.98
N GLY A 555 -0.45 13.35 -38.91
CA GLY A 555 -1.87 12.97 -39.01
C GLY A 555 -2.83 14.11 -39.28
N LYS A 556 -2.39 15.37 -39.14
CA LYS A 556 -3.18 16.59 -39.40
C LYS A 556 -2.38 17.65 -40.15
N ASP A 557 -2.46 18.90 -39.74
CA ASP A 557 -1.86 20.04 -40.46
C ASP A 557 -0.35 20.15 -40.19
N VAL A 558 0.38 20.68 -41.14
CA VAL A 558 1.79 21.04 -41.03
C VAL A 558 1.96 22.52 -41.36
N SER A 559 2.57 23.27 -40.43
CA SER A 559 2.93 24.67 -40.63
C SER A 559 4.43 24.85 -40.38
N LEU A 560 5.17 25.23 -41.42
CA LEU A 560 6.59 25.51 -41.36
C LEU A 560 6.85 26.96 -41.72
N GLU A 561 7.46 27.70 -40.80
CA GLU A 561 8.09 28.99 -41.06
C GLU A 561 9.57 28.78 -41.21
N TYR A 562 10.13 29.03 -42.41
CA TYR A 562 11.55 28.90 -42.62
C TYR A 562 12.11 29.97 -43.54
N GLU A 563 13.31 30.40 -43.27
CA GLU A 563 14.04 31.30 -44.17
C GLU A 563 14.96 30.47 -45.07
N GLY A 564 14.61 30.34 -46.36
CA GLY A 564 15.35 29.56 -47.31
C GLY A 564 16.54 30.30 -47.88
N ASN A 565 17.75 29.79 -47.71
CA ASN A 565 18.92 30.25 -48.46
C ASN A 565 20.03 29.17 -48.66
N ASP A 566 19.78 27.92 -48.41
CA ASP A 566 20.70 26.82 -48.79
C ASP A 566 19.98 25.93 -49.81
N ASN A 567 20.41 25.98 -51.06
CA ASN A 567 19.81 25.33 -52.22
C ASN A 567 19.82 23.78 -52.22
N ASP A 568 20.25 23.13 -51.14
CA ASP A 568 20.49 21.68 -51.10
C ASP A 568 19.61 20.90 -50.12
N ASN A 569 18.67 21.56 -49.38
CA ASN A 569 17.83 20.88 -48.40
C ASN A 569 16.59 20.25 -49.05
N VAL A 570 16.31 18.99 -48.73
CA VAL A 570 15.10 18.27 -49.17
C VAL A 570 14.02 18.36 -48.10
N ILE A 571 12.83 18.84 -48.44
CA ILE A 571 11.67 18.87 -47.54
C ILE A 571 10.62 17.88 -48.05
N ASN A 572 10.43 16.78 -47.29
CA ASN A 572 9.45 15.76 -47.57
C ASN A 572 8.33 15.85 -46.52
N ILE A 573 7.12 16.20 -46.94
CA ILE A 573 5.98 16.32 -46.04
C ILE A 573 4.86 15.42 -46.53
N LYS A 574 4.42 14.54 -45.61
CA LYS A 574 3.18 13.79 -45.72
C LYS A 574 2.27 14.25 -44.58
N ALA A 575 1.14 14.87 -44.93
CA ALA A 575 0.17 15.34 -43.96
C ALA A 575 -1.24 14.92 -44.41
N ALA A 576 -2.11 14.59 -43.43
CA ALA A 576 -3.52 14.29 -43.69
C ALA A 576 -4.36 15.59 -43.80
N GLY A 577 -3.83 16.72 -43.31
CA GLY A 577 -4.47 18.05 -43.35
C GLY A 577 -3.73 19.01 -44.27
N ASN A 578 -3.84 20.31 -43.95
CA ASN A 578 -3.23 21.39 -44.70
C ASN A 578 -1.71 21.46 -44.51
N VAL A 579 -0.98 21.82 -45.56
CA VAL A 579 0.45 22.13 -45.48
C VAL A 579 0.65 23.59 -45.80
N GLU A 580 1.15 24.34 -44.82
CA GLU A 580 1.47 25.75 -44.93
C GLU A 580 2.98 25.94 -44.82
N LEU A 581 3.59 26.50 -45.87
CA LEU A 581 5.02 26.79 -45.93
C LEU A 581 5.16 28.32 -46.08
N ASN A 582 5.59 28.97 -45.00
CA ASN A 582 5.80 30.42 -44.98
C ASN A 582 7.29 30.72 -45.07
N SER A 583 7.72 31.37 -46.16
CA SER A 583 9.10 31.87 -46.29
C SER A 583 9.08 33.40 -46.40
N GLU A 584 9.71 34.08 -45.45
CA GLU A 584 9.98 35.51 -45.57
C GLU A 584 11.30 35.71 -46.33
N TRP A 585 11.18 36.36 -47.50
CA TRP A 585 12.34 36.87 -48.24
C TRP A 585 12.60 38.28 -47.77
N TYR A 586 13.69 38.54 -47.06
CA TYR A 586 14.24 39.89 -46.97
C TYR A 586 15.00 40.18 -48.27
N LEU A 587 14.47 41.10 -49.07
CA LEU A 587 15.13 41.70 -50.24
C LEU A 587 16.31 42.56 -49.80
#